data_9169b2ae7d37c136699e428298416af8
#
_entry.id   9169b2ae7d37c136699e428298416af8
#
_cell.length_a   1.000
_cell.length_b   1.000
_cell.length_c   1.000
_cell.angle_alpha   90.00
_cell.angle_beta   90.00
_cell.angle_gamma   90.00
#
_symmetry.space_group_name_H-M   'P 1'
#
loop_
_entity.id
_entity.type
_entity.pdbx_description
1 polymer ?
#
loop_
_entity_poly.entity_id
_entity_poly.type
_entity_poly.pdbx_seq_one_letter_code
_entity_poly.pdbx_strand_id
1 'polypeptide(L)'
;MPKIVTEHEKQMVREAMYTKGIELIRKKGIKRVTVEDVTIATNIGKGSFYSYYHSKEELLYAIIKQNESRMFARVESVLSEEINVKEKIVKALKEIYLAGDSIVLYVSPSDFEYLLRKLPEEVSDWETLKSNDYFSRTLSLCGIDESECEMDVLAYLMNALHYVGSADITFGERGKEKALDILVHSIADYMAGGVRR
;
A
#
# COMPACT_ATOMS: atom_id res chain seq x y z
N MET A 1 -7.93 21.19 -35.18
CA MET A 1 -8.96 20.31 -34.64
C MET A 1 -8.46 19.72 -33.33
N PRO A 2 -9.23 19.76 -32.26
CA PRO A 2 -8.82 19.05 -31.02
C PRO A 2 -8.72 17.56 -31.33
N LYS A 3 -7.58 16.94 -31.00
CA LYS A 3 -7.36 15.50 -31.15
C LYS A 3 -8.35 14.77 -30.25
N ILE A 4 -9.25 13.99 -30.82
CA ILE A 4 -10.17 13.15 -30.03
C ILE A 4 -9.29 12.09 -29.35
N VAL A 5 -9.12 12.19 -28.05
CA VAL A 5 -8.37 11.21 -27.26
C VAL A 5 -9.25 9.96 -27.13
N THR A 6 -8.76 8.84 -27.58
CA THR A 6 -9.46 7.55 -27.50
C THR A 6 -9.52 7.05 -26.06
N GLU A 7 -10.47 6.17 -25.74
CA GLU A 7 -10.54 5.55 -24.39
C GLU A 7 -9.26 4.76 -24.07
N HIS A 8 -8.65 4.14 -25.07
CA HIS A 8 -7.37 3.47 -24.91
C HIS A 8 -6.24 4.44 -24.50
N GLU A 9 -6.13 5.60 -25.17
CA GLU A 9 -5.15 6.65 -24.81
C GLU A 9 -5.40 7.18 -23.41
N LYS A 10 -6.67 7.36 -23.01
CA LYS A 10 -7.02 7.77 -21.64
C LYS A 10 -6.57 6.74 -20.61
N GLN A 11 -6.78 5.46 -20.89
CA GLN A 11 -6.36 4.38 -19.98
C GLN A 11 -4.84 4.32 -19.86
N MET A 12 -4.11 4.48 -20.95
CA MET A 12 -2.64 4.55 -20.90
C MET A 12 -2.13 5.73 -20.06
N VAL A 13 -2.79 6.88 -20.13
CA VAL A 13 -2.44 8.05 -19.31
C VAL A 13 -2.73 7.78 -17.83
N ARG A 14 -3.87 7.17 -17.49
CA ARG A 14 -4.18 6.78 -16.10
C ARG A 14 -3.16 5.79 -15.54
N GLU A 15 -2.76 4.80 -16.32
CA GLU A 15 -1.77 3.81 -15.91
C GLU A 15 -0.36 4.45 -15.74
N ALA A 16 -0.01 5.39 -16.61
CA ALA A 16 1.22 6.18 -16.46
C ALA A 16 1.18 7.04 -15.18
N MET A 17 0.05 7.70 -14.89
CA MET A 17 -0.12 8.46 -13.64
C MET A 17 -0.03 7.56 -12.41
N TYR A 18 -0.61 6.36 -12.46
CA TYR A 18 -0.52 5.38 -11.39
C TYR A 18 0.94 4.97 -11.13
N THR A 19 1.62 4.51 -12.17
CA THR A 19 3.01 4.03 -12.06
C THR A 19 3.96 5.12 -11.59
N LYS A 20 3.90 6.30 -12.23
CA LYS A 20 4.72 7.46 -11.86
C LYS A 20 4.34 8.05 -10.51
N GLY A 21 3.07 7.99 -10.16
CA GLY A 21 2.60 8.41 -8.85
C GLY A 21 3.16 7.55 -7.72
N ILE A 22 3.25 6.24 -7.87
CA ILE A 22 3.93 5.34 -6.92
C ILE A 22 5.40 5.76 -6.75
N GLU A 23 6.13 5.99 -7.85
CA GLU A 23 7.53 6.44 -7.80
C GLU A 23 7.67 7.77 -7.03
N LEU A 24 6.75 8.71 -7.26
CA LEU A 24 6.73 10.02 -6.60
C LEU A 24 6.41 9.91 -5.11
N ILE A 25 5.41 9.10 -4.74
CA ILE A 25 5.07 8.83 -3.34
C ILE A 25 6.30 8.25 -2.59
N ARG A 26 6.96 7.26 -3.18
CA ARG A 26 8.16 6.64 -2.59
C ARG A 26 9.31 7.62 -2.41
N LYS A 27 9.51 8.52 -3.39
CA LYS A 27 10.61 9.49 -3.38
C LYS A 27 10.36 10.70 -2.49
N LYS A 28 9.13 11.21 -2.45
CA LYS A 28 8.80 12.51 -1.83
C LYS A 28 7.85 12.40 -0.64
N GLY A 29 7.11 11.30 -0.52
CA GLY A 29 5.97 11.16 0.40
C GLY A 29 4.74 11.94 -0.09
N ILE A 30 3.56 11.52 0.38
CA ILE A 30 2.24 12.01 -0.04
C ILE A 30 2.13 13.56 -0.03
N LYS A 31 2.56 14.19 1.06
CA LYS A 31 2.36 15.64 1.27
C LYS A 31 3.15 16.50 0.28
N ARG A 32 4.32 16.04 -0.16
CA ARG A 32 5.24 16.81 -1.00
C ARG A 32 5.09 16.58 -2.51
N VAL A 33 4.30 15.59 -2.92
CA VAL A 33 3.95 15.41 -4.33
C VAL A 33 3.09 16.58 -4.80
N THR A 34 3.38 17.11 -5.99
CA THR A 34 2.65 18.21 -6.62
C THR A 34 2.06 17.79 -7.97
N VAL A 35 1.07 18.53 -8.47
CA VAL A 35 0.53 18.31 -9.82
C VAL A 35 1.63 18.47 -10.88
N GLU A 36 2.56 19.41 -10.68
CA GLU A 36 3.68 19.62 -11.59
C GLU A 36 4.62 18.41 -11.65
N ASP A 37 4.92 17.79 -10.49
CA ASP A 37 5.71 16.55 -10.46
C ASP A 37 5.06 15.45 -11.30
N VAL A 38 3.74 15.28 -11.16
CA VAL A 38 2.99 14.27 -11.93
C VAL A 38 3.01 14.57 -13.41
N THR A 39 2.73 15.81 -13.79
CA THR A 39 2.67 16.21 -15.21
C THR A 39 4.02 16.08 -15.90
N ILE A 40 5.12 16.44 -15.22
CA ILE A 40 6.48 16.23 -15.73
C ILE A 40 6.78 14.73 -15.86
N ALA A 41 6.50 13.94 -14.82
CA ALA A 41 6.81 12.50 -14.80
C ALA A 41 6.02 11.70 -15.85
N THR A 42 4.81 12.17 -16.20
CA THR A 42 3.93 11.50 -17.18
C THR A 42 3.95 12.15 -18.56
N ASN A 43 4.70 13.25 -18.71
CA ASN A 43 4.78 14.03 -19.95
C ASN A 43 3.40 14.47 -20.49
N ILE A 44 2.53 14.94 -19.60
CA ILE A 44 1.22 15.52 -19.96
C ILE A 44 1.13 16.99 -19.58
N GLY A 45 0.26 17.73 -20.25
CA GLY A 45 -0.04 19.12 -19.88
C GLY A 45 -0.87 19.20 -18.59
N LYS A 46 -0.72 20.31 -17.83
CA LYS A 46 -1.49 20.58 -16.62
C LYS A 46 -3.01 20.56 -16.87
N GLY A 47 -3.46 21.08 -18.02
CA GLY A 47 -4.88 20.99 -18.42
C GLY A 47 -5.34 19.55 -18.63
N SER A 48 -4.48 18.66 -19.18
CA SER A 48 -4.79 17.24 -19.30
C SER A 48 -4.90 16.55 -17.95
N PHE A 49 -4.05 16.89 -16.99
CA PHE A 49 -4.17 16.36 -15.63
C PHE A 49 -5.57 16.61 -15.07
N TYR A 50 -6.08 17.84 -15.14
CA TYR A 50 -7.40 18.20 -14.60
C TYR A 50 -8.59 17.61 -15.37
N SER A 51 -8.36 16.99 -16.53
CA SER A 51 -9.40 16.19 -17.20
C SER A 51 -9.54 14.76 -16.63
N TYR A 52 -8.60 14.33 -15.80
CA TYR A 52 -8.61 13.01 -15.14
C TYR A 52 -8.89 13.09 -13.65
N TYR A 53 -8.35 14.09 -12.95
CA TYR A 53 -8.45 14.26 -11.49
C TYR A 53 -8.60 15.73 -11.13
N HIS A 54 -9.53 16.05 -10.23
CA HIS A 54 -9.80 17.44 -9.83
C HIS A 54 -8.70 18.01 -8.91
N SER A 55 -7.94 17.15 -8.24
CA SER A 55 -6.84 17.52 -7.37
C SER A 55 -5.75 16.46 -7.34
N LYS A 56 -4.57 16.82 -6.81
CA LYS A 56 -3.51 15.84 -6.57
C LYS A 56 -3.93 14.84 -5.49
N GLU A 57 -4.69 15.27 -4.54
CA GLU A 57 -5.20 14.44 -3.44
C GLU A 57 -6.11 13.33 -3.97
N GLU A 58 -6.99 13.66 -4.92
CA GLU A 58 -7.84 12.70 -5.61
C GLU A 58 -7.00 11.65 -6.37
N LEU A 59 -5.98 12.09 -7.12
CA LEU A 59 -5.06 11.16 -7.78
C LEU A 59 -4.34 10.26 -6.77
N LEU A 60 -3.74 10.84 -5.72
CA LEU A 60 -2.97 10.10 -4.73
C LEU A 60 -3.84 9.08 -3.99
N TYR A 61 -5.07 9.45 -3.67
CA TYR A 61 -6.05 8.55 -3.09
C TYR A 61 -6.42 7.39 -4.05
N ALA A 62 -6.68 7.71 -5.32
CA ALA A 62 -6.94 6.68 -6.33
C ALA A 62 -5.76 5.71 -6.49
N ILE A 63 -4.51 6.21 -6.42
CA ILE A 63 -3.31 5.38 -6.44
C ILE A 63 -3.28 4.43 -5.23
N ILE A 64 -3.54 4.94 -4.02
CA ILE A 64 -3.58 4.11 -2.80
C ILE A 64 -4.63 3.01 -2.95
N LYS A 65 -5.84 3.34 -3.36
CA LYS A 65 -6.94 2.38 -3.52
C LYS A 65 -6.65 1.33 -4.59
N GLN A 66 -6.06 1.72 -5.70
CA GLN A 66 -5.69 0.79 -6.76
C GLN A 66 -4.54 -0.13 -6.32
N ASN A 67 -3.55 0.40 -5.59
CA ASN A 67 -2.45 -0.39 -5.04
C ASN A 67 -2.97 -1.41 -4.01
N GLU A 68 -3.86 -0.96 -3.12
CA GLU A 68 -4.54 -1.80 -2.14
C GLU A 68 -5.29 -2.97 -2.82
N SER A 69 -6.10 -2.68 -3.84
CA SER A 69 -6.84 -3.72 -4.59
C SER A 69 -5.91 -4.73 -5.26
N ARG A 70 -4.81 -4.26 -5.86
CA ARG A 70 -3.79 -5.14 -6.47
C ARG A 70 -3.09 -6.00 -5.41
N MET A 71 -2.80 -5.41 -4.26
CA MET A 71 -2.19 -6.12 -3.14
C MET A 71 -3.12 -7.23 -2.63
N PHE A 72 -4.42 -6.95 -2.46
CA PHE A 72 -5.40 -7.95 -2.04
C PHE A 72 -5.50 -9.12 -3.01
N ALA A 73 -5.61 -8.86 -4.30
CA ALA A 73 -5.66 -9.93 -5.30
C ALA A 73 -4.42 -10.85 -5.23
N ARG A 74 -3.24 -10.29 -4.94
CA ARG A 74 -2.01 -11.06 -4.76
C ARG A 74 -2.03 -11.86 -3.44
N VAL A 75 -2.55 -11.28 -2.35
CA VAL A 75 -2.73 -12.00 -1.07
C VAL A 75 -3.68 -13.18 -1.26
N GLU A 76 -4.83 -12.98 -1.88
CA GLU A 76 -5.79 -14.05 -2.16
C GLU A 76 -5.15 -15.18 -2.99
N SER A 77 -4.31 -14.84 -3.97
CA SER A 77 -3.56 -15.82 -4.75
C SER A 77 -2.59 -16.64 -3.88
N VAL A 78 -1.82 -15.99 -3.01
CA VAL A 78 -0.89 -16.68 -2.10
C VAL A 78 -1.65 -17.57 -1.10
N LEU A 79 -2.78 -17.09 -0.59
CA LEU A 79 -3.59 -17.84 0.38
C LEU A 79 -4.26 -19.07 -0.23
N SER A 80 -4.46 -19.10 -1.54
CA SER A 80 -4.99 -20.28 -2.26
C SER A 80 -3.96 -21.39 -2.49
N GLU A 81 -2.66 -21.13 -2.23
CA GLU A 81 -1.61 -22.13 -2.40
C GLU A 81 -1.69 -23.24 -1.33
N GLU A 82 -1.29 -24.47 -1.72
CA GLU A 82 -1.27 -25.63 -0.81
C GLU A 82 0.03 -25.66 0.04
N ILE A 83 0.27 -24.62 0.81
CA ILE A 83 1.38 -24.49 1.77
C ILE A 83 0.81 -24.20 3.17
N ASN A 84 1.63 -24.38 4.21
CA ASN A 84 1.17 -24.11 5.57
C ASN A 84 0.92 -22.62 5.83
N VAL A 85 0.12 -22.31 6.85
CA VAL A 85 -0.30 -20.92 7.18
C VAL A 85 0.92 -20.00 7.40
N LYS A 86 1.95 -20.48 8.12
CA LYS A 86 3.16 -19.69 8.36
C LYS A 86 3.88 -19.31 7.07
N GLU A 87 4.03 -20.26 6.15
CA GLU A 87 4.63 -20.01 4.84
C GLU A 87 3.82 -19.03 4.01
N LYS A 88 2.47 -19.12 4.04
CA LYS A 88 1.58 -18.15 3.40
C LYS A 88 1.81 -16.73 3.93
N ILE A 89 1.89 -16.57 5.25
CA ILE A 89 2.13 -15.26 5.87
C ILE A 89 3.51 -14.72 5.47
N VAL A 90 4.56 -15.53 5.56
CA VAL A 90 5.93 -15.15 5.14
C VAL A 90 5.93 -14.68 3.70
N LYS A 91 5.29 -15.45 2.79
CA LYS A 91 5.21 -15.12 1.38
C LYS A 91 4.44 -13.83 1.14
N ALA A 92 3.28 -13.65 1.77
CA ALA A 92 2.50 -12.43 1.67
C ALA A 92 3.28 -11.19 2.15
N LEU A 93 3.99 -11.30 3.26
CA LEU A 93 4.80 -10.19 3.78
C LEU A 93 5.99 -9.87 2.87
N LYS A 94 6.72 -10.88 2.38
CA LYS A 94 7.91 -10.67 1.54
C LYS A 94 7.55 -10.20 0.11
N GLU A 95 6.64 -10.92 -0.55
CA GLU A 95 6.38 -10.75 -1.98
C GLU A 95 5.29 -9.70 -2.27
N ILE A 96 4.53 -9.29 -1.27
CA ILE A 96 3.42 -8.35 -1.44
C ILE A 96 3.64 -7.09 -0.59
N TYR A 97 3.75 -7.23 0.73
CA TYR A 97 3.88 -6.08 1.63
C TYR A 97 5.21 -5.34 1.42
N LEU A 98 6.33 -6.08 1.35
CA LEU A 98 7.69 -5.54 1.12
C LEU A 98 8.06 -5.41 -0.36
N ALA A 99 7.14 -5.72 -1.27
CA ALA A 99 7.39 -5.66 -2.72
C ALA A 99 7.83 -4.27 -3.18
N GLY A 100 8.65 -4.24 -4.22
CA GLY A 100 9.14 -3.00 -4.79
C GLY A 100 8.07 -2.08 -5.37
N ASP A 101 6.90 -2.59 -5.72
CA ASP A 101 5.72 -1.85 -6.20
C ASP A 101 4.72 -1.52 -5.09
N SER A 102 4.91 -2.02 -3.87
CA SER A 102 4.08 -1.69 -2.71
C SER A 102 4.34 -0.26 -2.23
N ILE A 103 3.29 0.49 -1.95
CA ILE A 103 3.38 1.82 -1.34
C ILE A 103 3.07 1.80 0.15
N VAL A 104 2.69 0.66 0.71
CA VAL A 104 2.30 0.54 2.13
C VAL A 104 3.40 1.04 3.06
N LEU A 105 4.68 0.82 2.71
CA LEU A 105 5.83 1.30 3.47
C LEU A 105 6.07 2.82 3.37
N TYR A 106 5.41 3.51 2.44
CA TYR A 106 5.63 4.93 2.15
C TYR A 106 4.41 5.81 2.45
N VAL A 107 3.32 5.21 2.92
CA VAL A 107 2.08 5.90 3.29
C VAL A 107 1.80 5.63 4.76
N SER A 108 2.05 6.64 5.60
CA SER A 108 1.75 6.54 7.03
C SER A 108 0.25 6.75 7.31
N PRO A 109 -0.26 6.31 8.46
CA PRO A 109 -1.63 6.65 8.88
C PRO A 109 -1.92 8.16 8.84
N SER A 110 -0.95 8.98 9.23
CA SER A 110 -1.08 10.46 9.18
C SER A 110 -1.11 11.02 7.75
N ASP A 111 -0.53 10.32 6.77
CA ASP A 111 -0.64 10.70 5.37
C ASP A 111 -2.00 10.36 4.80
N PHE A 112 -2.55 9.22 5.20
CA PHE A 112 -3.89 8.80 4.83
C PHE A 112 -4.95 9.74 5.42
N GLU A 113 -4.86 10.08 6.71
CA GLU A 113 -5.72 11.10 7.34
C GLU A 113 -5.63 12.46 6.63
N TYR A 114 -4.42 12.88 6.24
CA TYR A 114 -4.24 14.12 5.48
C TYR A 114 -5.02 14.10 4.16
N LEU A 115 -4.97 12.99 3.43
CA LEU A 115 -5.72 12.84 2.17
C LEU A 115 -7.22 12.90 2.42
N LEU A 116 -7.74 12.13 3.39
CA LEU A 116 -9.16 12.08 3.71
C LEU A 116 -9.73 13.47 4.05
N ARG A 117 -8.98 14.29 4.81
CA ARG A 117 -9.38 15.68 5.12
C ARG A 117 -9.43 16.62 3.91
N LYS A 118 -8.83 16.25 2.78
CA LYS A 118 -8.77 17.04 1.54
C LYS A 118 -9.74 16.55 0.48
N LEU A 119 -10.33 15.41 0.69
CA LEU A 119 -11.33 14.82 -0.20
C LEU A 119 -12.75 15.24 0.22
N PRO A 120 -13.73 15.15 -0.69
CA PRO A 120 -15.14 15.35 -0.34
C PRO A 120 -15.59 14.41 0.80
N GLU A 121 -16.51 14.89 1.64
CA GLU A 121 -17.00 14.18 2.84
C GLU A 121 -17.56 12.77 2.50
N GLU A 122 -18.22 12.63 1.37
CA GLU A 122 -18.78 11.36 0.89
C GLU A 122 -17.70 10.27 0.69
N VAL A 123 -16.45 10.67 0.45
CA VAL A 123 -15.33 9.75 0.29
C VAL A 123 -14.72 9.43 1.65
N SER A 124 -14.64 10.40 2.56
CA SER A 124 -13.98 10.25 3.87
C SER A 124 -14.72 9.31 4.82
N ASP A 125 -16.02 9.40 4.90
CA ASP A 125 -16.84 8.58 5.82
C ASP A 125 -16.81 7.10 5.47
N TRP A 126 -16.81 6.80 4.17
CA TRP A 126 -16.85 5.44 3.66
C TRP A 126 -15.54 4.68 3.92
N GLU A 127 -14.41 5.36 3.89
CA GLU A 127 -13.09 4.75 4.07
C GLU A 127 -12.74 4.48 5.54
N THR A 128 -13.25 5.27 6.46
CA THR A 128 -13.10 5.02 7.89
C THR A 128 -13.76 3.69 8.29
N LEU A 129 -14.88 3.35 7.66
CA LEU A 129 -15.56 2.07 7.86
C LEU A 129 -14.82 0.88 7.22
N LYS A 130 -14.20 1.08 6.05
CA LYS A 130 -13.49 0.01 5.34
C LYS A 130 -12.12 -0.33 5.91
N SER A 131 -11.40 0.63 6.49
CA SER A 131 -10.07 0.36 7.03
C SER A 131 -10.08 -0.61 8.20
N ASN A 132 -11.15 -0.63 8.99
CA ASN A 132 -11.34 -1.60 10.06
C ASN A 132 -11.61 -3.02 9.54
N ASP A 133 -12.26 -3.15 8.38
CA ASP A 133 -12.57 -4.44 7.75
C ASP A 133 -11.36 -5.09 7.06
N TYR A 134 -10.36 -4.28 6.69
CA TYR A 134 -9.18 -4.76 5.98
C TYR A 134 -8.36 -5.78 6.76
N PHE A 135 -8.10 -5.48 8.02
CA PHE A 135 -7.27 -6.33 8.89
C PHE A 135 -8.00 -7.62 9.23
N SER A 136 -9.27 -7.51 9.63
CA SER A 136 -10.17 -8.63 9.91
C SER A 136 -10.29 -9.56 8.70
N ARG A 137 -10.48 -9.00 7.53
CA ARG A 137 -10.55 -9.76 6.28
C ARG A 137 -9.24 -10.50 5.98
N THR A 138 -8.09 -9.86 6.18
CA THR A 138 -6.78 -10.49 5.95
C THR A 138 -6.55 -11.66 6.91
N LEU A 139 -6.87 -11.51 8.21
CA LEU A 139 -6.78 -12.58 9.19
C LEU A 139 -7.73 -13.74 8.84
N SER A 140 -8.97 -13.43 8.51
CA SER A 140 -9.97 -14.42 8.08
C SER A 140 -9.52 -15.21 6.86
N LEU A 141 -8.93 -14.55 5.85
CA LEU A 141 -8.37 -15.21 4.67
C LEU A 141 -7.19 -16.11 5.02
N CYS A 142 -6.41 -15.78 6.05
CA CYS A 142 -5.35 -16.65 6.59
C CYS A 142 -5.90 -17.82 7.43
N GLY A 143 -7.22 -17.87 7.68
CA GLY A 143 -7.83 -18.85 8.57
C GLY A 143 -7.49 -18.60 10.04
N ILE A 144 -7.18 -17.36 10.41
CA ILE A 144 -6.83 -16.94 11.77
C ILE A 144 -8.04 -16.23 12.35
N ASP A 145 -8.51 -16.69 13.53
CA ASP A 145 -9.56 -16.02 14.29
C ASP A 145 -8.96 -14.76 14.97
N GLU A 146 -9.66 -13.63 14.87
CA GLU A 146 -9.23 -12.39 15.52
C GLU A 146 -9.04 -12.54 17.02
N SER A 147 -9.85 -13.38 17.68
CA SER A 147 -9.73 -13.69 19.10
C SER A 147 -8.43 -14.44 19.42
N GLU A 148 -7.78 -14.96 18.41
CA GLU A 148 -6.53 -15.69 18.54
C GLU A 148 -5.30 -14.79 18.44
N CYS A 149 -5.43 -13.53 17.97
CA CYS A 149 -4.37 -12.54 17.88
C CYS A 149 -4.64 -11.35 18.79
N GLU A 150 -3.68 -10.98 19.63
CA GLU A 150 -3.70 -9.67 20.29
C GLU A 150 -3.40 -8.59 19.24
N MET A 151 -4.46 -7.90 18.80
CA MET A 151 -4.38 -6.96 17.65
C MET A 151 -3.42 -5.81 17.87
N ASP A 152 -3.24 -5.36 19.10
CA ASP A 152 -2.28 -4.33 19.48
C ASP A 152 -0.83 -4.84 19.33
N VAL A 153 -0.53 -6.07 19.73
CA VAL A 153 0.79 -6.70 19.52
C VAL A 153 1.09 -6.81 18.03
N LEU A 154 0.12 -7.29 17.24
CA LEU A 154 0.30 -7.39 15.80
C LEU A 154 0.51 -6.02 15.15
N ALA A 155 -0.21 -5.00 15.60
CA ALA A 155 -0.04 -3.63 15.14
C ALA A 155 1.38 -3.09 15.42
N TYR A 156 1.94 -3.35 16.62
CA TYR A 156 3.32 -2.98 16.93
C TYR A 156 4.34 -3.72 16.07
N LEU A 157 4.15 -5.01 15.83
CA LEU A 157 5.03 -5.81 14.97
C LEU A 157 5.00 -5.29 13.52
N MET A 158 3.82 -4.99 12.98
CA MET A 158 3.66 -4.42 11.66
C MET A 158 4.26 -3.01 11.56
N ASN A 159 4.14 -2.19 12.61
CA ASN A 159 4.81 -0.89 12.67
C ASN A 159 6.34 -1.02 12.69
N ALA A 160 6.89 -2.01 13.39
CA ALA A 160 8.33 -2.28 13.36
C ALA A 160 8.79 -2.71 11.96
N LEU A 161 8.03 -3.58 11.28
CA LEU A 161 8.29 -3.98 9.90
C LEU A 161 8.25 -2.77 8.95
N HIS A 162 7.22 -1.93 9.10
CA HIS A 162 7.08 -0.68 8.34
C HIS A 162 8.28 0.24 8.55
N TYR A 163 8.65 0.49 9.81
CA TYR A 163 9.78 1.38 10.14
C TYR A 163 11.09 0.90 9.53
N VAL A 164 11.42 -0.38 9.69
CA VAL A 164 12.65 -0.95 9.10
C VAL A 164 12.57 -0.95 7.57
N GLY A 165 11.42 -1.30 7.00
CA GLY A 165 11.21 -1.34 5.55
C GLY A 165 11.38 0.03 4.89
N SER A 166 10.81 1.08 5.49
CA SER A 166 10.83 2.45 4.96
C SER A 166 12.10 3.23 5.32
N ALA A 167 12.90 2.76 6.30
CA ALA A 167 14.09 3.46 6.76
C ALA A 167 15.17 3.55 5.66
N ASP A 168 15.86 4.69 5.61
CA ASP A 168 17.07 4.82 4.82
C ASP A 168 18.15 3.85 5.32
N ILE A 169 19.03 3.42 4.39
CA ILE A 169 20.07 2.44 4.69
C ILE A 169 21.19 3.12 5.51
N THR A 170 21.09 3.01 6.85
CA THR A 170 22.08 3.58 7.77
C THR A 170 23.23 2.61 8.07
N PHE A 171 22.91 1.30 8.19
CA PHE A 171 23.86 0.26 8.60
C PHE A 171 24.17 -0.78 7.50
N GLY A 172 23.85 -0.47 6.25
CA GLY A 172 24.05 -1.31 5.07
C GLY A 172 22.89 -2.23 4.73
N GLU A 173 22.72 -2.48 3.42
CA GLU A 173 21.59 -3.24 2.85
C GLU A 173 21.45 -4.64 3.45
N ARG A 174 22.54 -5.38 3.58
CA ARG A 174 22.53 -6.75 4.15
C ARG A 174 21.98 -6.79 5.58
N GLY A 175 22.27 -5.75 6.38
CA GLY A 175 21.73 -5.64 7.75
C GLY A 175 20.23 -5.41 7.73
N LYS A 176 19.75 -4.53 6.85
CA LYS A 176 18.33 -4.25 6.66
C LYS A 176 17.57 -5.48 6.19
N GLU A 177 18.06 -6.17 5.16
CA GLU A 177 17.45 -7.40 4.64
C GLU A 177 17.32 -8.48 5.73
N LYS A 178 18.36 -8.69 6.53
CA LYS A 178 18.34 -9.67 7.62
C LYS A 178 17.37 -9.26 8.73
N ALA A 179 17.28 -7.98 9.06
CA ALA A 179 16.32 -7.47 10.05
C ALA A 179 14.88 -7.64 9.57
N LEU A 180 14.60 -7.34 8.30
CA LEU A 180 13.29 -7.59 7.69
C LEU A 180 12.94 -9.07 7.69
N ASP A 181 13.89 -9.95 7.36
CA ASP A 181 13.67 -11.39 7.38
C ASP A 181 13.31 -11.90 8.79
N ILE A 182 14.00 -11.44 9.82
CA ILE A 182 13.70 -11.78 11.22
C ILE A 182 12.29 -11.28 11.60
N LEU A 183 11.94 -10.04 11.27
CA LEU A 183 10.64 -9.48 11.58
C LEU A 183 9.52 -10.23 10.86
N VAL A 184 9.67 -10.53 9.58
CA VAL A 184 8.69 -11.30 8.80
C VAL A 184 8.43 -12.66 9.44
N HIS A 185 9.48 -13.39 9.80
CA HIS A 185 9.33 -14.70 10.43
C HIS A 185 8.71 -14.61 11.84
N SER A 186 9.08 -13.59 12.63
CA SER A 186 8.49 -13.34 13.95
C SER A 186 7.00 -13.02 13.87
N ILE A 187 6.59 -12.20 12.89
CA ILE A 187 5.17 -11.90 12.63
C ILE A 187 4.42 -13.17 12.23
N ALA A 188 5.01 -13.95 11.31
CA ALA A 188 4.39 -15.19 10.86
C ALA A 188 4.25 -16.23 11.99
N ASP A 189 5.24 -16.35 12.88
CA ASP A 189 5.17 -17.21 14.06
C ASP A 189 4.10 -16.75 15.04
N TYR A 190 4.01 -15.45 15.28
CA TYR A 190 2.98 -14.88 16.15
C TYR A 190 1.58 -15.15 15.60
N MET A 191 1.33 -14.85 14.31
CA MET A 191 0.05 -15.05 13.65
C MET A 191 -0.34 -16.53 13.54
N ALA A 192 0.61 -17.41 13.29
CA ALA A 192 0.36 -18.86 13.22
C ALA A 192 0.21 -19.55 14.61
N GLY A 193 0.18 -18.77 15.69
CA GLY A 193 0.00 -19.30 17.06
C GLY A 193 1.28 -19.84 17.72
N GLY A 194 2.46 -19.57 17.13
CA GLY A 194 3.75 -20.09 17.62
C GLY A 194 4.36 -19.38 18.83
N VAL A 195 3.84 -18.25 19.27
CA VAL A 195 4.42 -17.41 20.36
C VAL A 195 3.49 -17.29 21.57
N ARG A 196 2.49 -18.16 21.68
CA ARG A 196 1.63 -18.20 22.86
C ARG A 196 2.30 -19.00 23.99
N ARG A 197 3.08 -18.32 24.82
CA ARG A 197 3.45 -18.76 26.18
C ARG A 197 3.45 -17.59 27.15
#